data_3cc6bf49ad6cfa82ff753ecfca8be2c1
#
_entry.id   3cc6bf49ad6cfa82ff753ecfca8be2c1
#
_cell.length_a   1.000
_cell.length_b   1.000
_cell.length_c   1.000
_cell.angle_alpha   90.00
_cell.angle_beta   90.00
_cell.angle_gamma   90.00
#
_symmetry.space_group_name_H-M   'P 1'
#
loop_
_entity.id
_entity.type
_entity.pdbx_description
1 polymer ?
#
loop_
_entity_poly.entity_id
_entity_poly.type
_entity_poly.pdbx_seq_one_letter_code
_entity_poly.pdbx_strand_id
1 'polypeptide(L)'
;MTPPMPFVLAQDPDSDDLLGSSPLALLIGMQLDQQIPMEKAFRGPKSLQDRLGATLDAAAVATMDPVELEAAFSAKPAIHRFPAAMAKRTAELCRIVAEQYGNRAERIWTEAADGDDLFRRLAALPGFGPDKSRIFLALLGKQGGLRIKGWREASRPFGEPGTAMSVADIVDDESLAAVRAFKKEMKAAKAAEAK
;
A
#
# COMPACT_ATOMS: atom_id res chain seq x y z
N MET A 1 -15.77 15.27 3.13
CA MET A 1 -15.29 14.39 2.03
C MET A 1 -13.89 14.85 1.67
N THR A 2 -12.88 14.04 1.92
CA THR A 2 -11.50 14.39 1.52
C THR A 2 -11.45 14.33 -0.01
N PRO A 3 -10.87 15.34 -0.70
CA PRO A 3 -10.72 15.26 -2.14
C PRO A 3 -9.88 14.04 -2.52
N PRO A 4 -10.14 13.41 -3.67
CA PRO A 4 -9.36 12.27 -4.12
C PRO A 4 -7.87 12.67 -4.24
N MET A 5 -6.99 11.80 -3.78
CA MET A 5 -5.55 12.01 -3.87
C MET A 5 -5.06 11.56 -5.26
N PRO A 6 -4.38 12.43 -6.01
CA PRO A 6 -3.91 12.08 -7.36
C PRO A 6 -2.66 11.20 -7.26
N PHE A 7 -2.84 9.89 -7.09
CA PHE A 7 -1.74 8.93 -7.17
C PHE A 7 -1.47 8.53 -8.63
N VAL A 8 -0.22 8.19 -8.91
CA VAL A 8 0.25 7.65 -10.20
C VAL A 8 1.09 6.37 -9.96
N LEU A 9 0.68 5.56 -9.01
CA LEU A 9 1.43 4.39 -8.53
C LEU A 9 1.21 3.15 -9.40
N ALA A 10 -0.01 2.96 -9.87
CA ALA A 10 -0.40 1.82 -10.69
C ALA A 10 -0.01 1.99 -12.17
N GLN A 11 0.28 3.21 -12.61
CA GLN A 11 0.47 3.54 -14.03
C GLN A 11 -0.72 3.07 -14.89
N ASP A 12 -1.92 3.26 -14.37
CA ASP A 12 -3.22 2.90 -14.93
C ASP A 12 -4.28 3.80 -14.32
N PRO A 13 -4.93 4.67 -15.11
CA PRO A 13 -5.82 5.70 -14.59
C PRO A 13 -6.92 5.17 -13.67
N ASP A 14 -7.60 4.08 -14.07
CA ASP A 14 -8.72 3.52 -13.28
C ASP A 14 -8.23 2.96 -11.94
N SER A 15 -7.04 2.37 -11.91
CA SER A 15 -6.43 1.88 -10.69
C SER A 15 -5.96 3.03 -9.80
N ASP A 16 -5.33 4.05 -10.38
CA ASP A 16 -4.85 5.23 -9.65
C ASP A 16 -6.02 6.04 -9.07
N ASP A 17 -7.14 6.18 -9.79
CA ASP A 17 -8.37 6.79 -9.29
C ASP A 17 -8.96 5.99 -8.11
N LEU A 18 -8.94 4.66 -8.16
CA LEU A 18 -9.38 3.83 -7.05
C LEU A 18 -8.47 4.01 -5.84
N LEU A 19 -7.15 4.05 -6.02
CA LEU A 19 -6.21 4.29 -4.92
C LEU A 19 -6.42 5.67 -4.28
N GLY A 20 -6.75 6.68 -5.09
CA GLY A 20 -7.01 8.04 -4.62
C GLY A 20 -8.34 8.20 -3.88
N SER A 21 -9.33 7.38 -4.19
CA SER A 21 -10.70 7.46 -3.64
C SER A 21 -10.99 6.44 -2.54
N SER A 22 -10.26 5.32 -2.48
CA SER A 22 -10.47 4.24 -1.52
C SER A 22 -9.26 4.03 -0.62
N PRO A 23 -9.32 4.47 0.65
CA PRO A 23 -8.29 4.19 1.66
C PRO A 23 -7.95 2.70 1.81
N LEU A 24 -8.95 1.82 1.70
CA LEU A 24 -8.75 0.38 1.76
C LEU A 24 -7.98 -0.13 0.54
N ALA A 25 -8.28 0.36 -0.65
CA ALA A 25 -7.54 -0.01 -1.86
C ALA A 25 -6.07 0.41 -1.77
N LEU A 26 -5.79 1.64 -1.29
CA LEU A 26 -4.43 2.12 -1.08
C LEU A 26 -3.67 1.23 -0.09
N LEU A 27 -4.31 0.84 1.01
CA LEU A 27 -3.73 -0.03 2.03
C LEU A 27 -3.43 -1.43 1.49
N ILE A 28 -4.35 -2.03 0.74
CA ILE A 28 -4.16 -3.33 0.08
C ILE A 28 -3.05 -3.24 -0.98
N GLY A 29 -3.03 -2.20 -1.81
CA GLY A 29 -1.97 -1.99 -2.80
C GLY A 29 -0.59 -1.96 -2.16
N MET A 30 -0.45 -1.24 -1.05
CA MET A 30 0.80 -1.21 -0.29
C MET A 30 1.15 -2.57 0.34
N GLN A 31 0.15 -3.32 0.82
CA GLN A 31 0.39 -4.68 1.32
C GLN A 31 0.95 -5.59 0.23
N LEU A 32 0.41 -5.50 -0.98
CA LEU A 32 0.82 -6.32 -2.14
C LEU A 32 2.20 -5.93 -2.69
N ASP A 33 2.72 -4.73 -2.41
CA ASP A 33 4.01 -4.27 -2.91
C ASP A 33 5.18 -5.00 -2.25
N GLN A 34 5.35 -6.26 -2.64
CA GLN A 34 6.44 -7.12 -2.21
C GLN A 34 6.75 -8.19 -3.27
N GLN A 35 7.99 -8.32 -3.68
CA GLN A 35 8.48 -9.35 -4.62
C GLN A 35 7.75 -9.39 -5.97
N ILE A 36 7.04 -8.35 -6.34
CA ILE A 36 6.45 -8.11 -7.66
C ILE A 36 6.71 -6.66 -8.08
N PRO A 37 6.57 -6.31 -9.37
CA PRO A 37 6.63 -4.92 -9.80
C PRO A 37 5.59 -4.07 -9.07
N MET A 38 6.00 -2.88 -8.67
CA MET A 38 5.17 -1.93 -7.92
C MET A 38 3.84 -1.64 -8.63
N GLU A 39 3.89 -1.37 -9.93
CA GLU A 39 2.70 -1.06 -10.73
C GLU A 39 1.70 -2.22 -10.68
N LYS A 40 2.19 -3.45 -10.71
CA LYS A 40 1.33 -4.64 -10.57
C LYS A 40 0.70 -4.72 -9.19
N ALA A 41 1.45 -4.40 -8.14
CA ALA A 41 0.94 -4.40 -6.77
C ALA A 41 -0.20 -3.38 -6.60
N PHE A 42 -0.01 -2.15 -7.11
CA PHE A 42 -1.02 -1.09 -7.00
C PHE A 42 -2.21 -1.23 -7.97
N ARG A 43 -2.10 -2.03 -9.04
CA ARG A 43 -3.26 -2.50 -9.83
C ARG A 43 -4.06 -3.61 -9.15
N GLY A 44 -3.46 -4.30 -8.18
CA GLY A 44 -4.07 -5.44 -7.48
C GLY A 44 -5.44 -5.14 -6.88
N PRO A 45 -5.64 -4.04 -6.13
CA PRO A 45 -6.94 -3.68 -5.57
C PRO A 45 -8.05 -3.52 -6.62
N LYS A 46 -7.76 -2.87 -7.75
CA LYS A 46 -8.73 -2.74 -8.85
C LYS A 46 -9.08 -4.10 -9.45
N SER A 47 -8.05 -4.92 -9.70
CA SER A 47 -8.27 -6.29 -10.20
C SER A 47 -9.10 -7.13 -9.23
N LEU A 48 -8.87 -6.99 -7.93
CA LEU A 48 -9.66 -7.67 -6.91
C LEU A 48 -11.12 -7.18 -6.92
N GLN A 49 -11.34 -5.87 -6.91
CA GLN A 49 -12.67 -5.27 -6.95
C GLN A 49 -13.48 -5.75 -8.17
N ASP A 50 -12.86 -5.74 -9.36
CA ASP A 50 -13.52 -6.16 -10.60
C ASP A 50 -13.92 -7.64 -10.58
N ARG A 51 -13.07 -8.50 -9.99
CA ARG A 51 -13.34 -9.94 -9.88
C ARG A 51 -14.42 -10.26 -8.85
N LEU A 52 -14.50 -9.48 -7.79
CA LEU A 52 -15.55 -9.61 -6.78
C LEU A 52 -16.87 -8.99 -7.25
N GLY A 53 -16.87 -8.16 -8.29
CA GLY A 53 -18.06 -7.50 -8.82
C GLY A 53 -18.71 -6.51 -7.84
N ALA A 54 -17.96 -6.04 -6.85
CA ALA A 54 -18.44 -5.14 -5.80
C ALA A 54 -17.34 -4.20 -5.33
N THR A 55 -17.70 -3.04 -4.79
CA THR A 55 -16.78 -2.12 -4.14
C THR A 55 -16.04 -2.82 -2.98
N LEU A 56 -14.74 -2.59 -2.86
CA LEU A 56 -13.93 -3.15 -1.77
C LEU A 56 -14.47 -2.68 -0.41
N ASP A 57 -14.85 -3.63 0.41
CA ASP A 57 -15.31 -3.45 1.78
C ASP A 57 -14.55 -4.41 2.70
N ALA A 58 -13.96 -3.87 3.80
CA ALA A 58 -13.09 -4.68 4.64
C ALA A 58 -13.84 -5.80 5.36
N ALA A 59 -15.06 -5.53 5.86
CA ALA A 59 -15.86 -6.55 6.53
C ALA A 59 -16.29 -7.66 5.55
N ALA A 60 -16.66 -7.31 4.33
CA ALA A 60 -17.02 -8.28 3.29
C ALA A 60 -15.83 -9.16 2.90
N VAL A 61 -14.64 -8.58 2.66
CA VAL A 61 -13.43 -9.35 2.33
C VAL A 61 -12.99 -10.22 3.51
N ALA A 62 -13.08 -9.72 4.75
CA ALA A 62 -12.69 -10.46 5.96
C ALA A 62 -13.55 -11.71 6.22
N THR A 63 -14.81 -11.69 5.79
CA THR A 63 -15.78 -12.78 6.01
C THR A 63 -16.02 -13.65 4.77
N MET A 64 -15.35 -13.33 3.66
CA MET A 64 -15.44 -14.08 2.42
C MET A 64 -14.90 -15.51 2.59
N ASP A 65 -15.49 -16.46 1.86
CA ASP A 65 -14.95 -17.84 1.81
C ASP A 65 -13.48 -17.80 1.35
N PRO A 66 -12.54 -18.41 2.08
CA PRO A 66 -11.13 -18.39 1.73
C PRO A 66 -10.81 -18.95 0.34
N VAL A 67 -11.59 -19.94 -0.12
CA VAL A 67 -11.40 -20.56 -1.45
C VAL A 67 -11.84 -19.58 -2.55
N GLU A 68 -12.94 -18.86 -2.31
CA GLU A 68 -13.43 -17.84 -3.23
C GLU A 68 -12.44 -16.67 -3.34
N LEU A 69 -11.95 -16.17 -2.20
CA LEU A 69 -10.96 -15.09 -2.20
C LEU A 69 -9.65 -15.52 -2.87
N GLU A 70 -9.17 -16.75 -2.59
CA GLU A 70 -7.98 -17.28 -3.26
C GLU A 70 -8.18 -17.42 -4.76
N ALA A 71 -9.34 -17.85 -5.21
CA ALA A 71 -9.69 -17.95 -6.64
C ALA A 71 -9.65 -16.56 -7.29
N ALA A 72 -10.15 -15.52 -6.62
CA ALA A 72 -10.06 -14.14 -7.09
C ALA A 72 -8.60 -13.66 -7.23
N PHE A 73 -7.71 -14.03 -6.32
CA PHE A 73 -6.29 -13.70 -6.40
C PHE A 73 -5.53 -14.49 -7.48
N SER A 74 -5.92 -15.73 -7.71
CA SER A 74 -5.23 -16.70 -8.59
C SER A 74 -5.68 -16.61 -10.05
N ALA A 75 -6.87 -16.10 -10.33
CA ALA A 75 -7.40 -15.94 -11.69
C ALA A 75 -6.40 -15.15 -12.56
N LYS A 76 -6.17 -15.64 -13.78
CA LYS A 76 -5.14 -15.07 -14.65
C LYS A 76 -5.62 -13.78 -15.35
N PRO A 77 -4.74 -12.77 -15.41
CA PRO A 77 -3.40 -12.70 -14.84
C PRO A 77 -3.47 -12.60 -13.30
N ALA A 78 -2.76 -13.47 -12.57
CA ALA A 78 -2.81 -13.50 -11.12
C ALA A 78 -2.41 -12.15 -10.49
N ILE A 79 -3.12 -11.74 -9.44
CA ILE A 79 -2.88 -10.46 -8.74
C ILE A 79 -1.45 -10.43 -8.18
N HIS A 80 -0.98 -11.56 -7.63
CA HIS A 80 0.35 -11.66 -7.05
C HIS A 80 1.03 -12.97 -7.46
N ARG A 81 2.37 -13.03 -7.36
CA ARG A 81 3.11 -14.28 -7.62
C ARG A 81 2.86 -15.38 -6.58
N PHE A 82 2.37 -14.99 -5.39
CA PHE A 82 1.96 -15.88 -4.30
C PHE A 82 0.49 -15.62 -3.95
N PRO A 83 -0.46 -15.99 -4.82
CA PRO A 83 -1.85 -15.57 -4.69
C PRO A 83 -2.52 -16.09 -3.42
N ALA A 84 -2.37 -17.36 -3.06
CA ALA A 84 -2.96 -17.95 -1.86
C ALA A 84 -2.48 -17.25 -0.57
N ALA A 85 -1.17 -17.03 -0.45
CA ALA A 85 -0.60 -16.33 0.72
C ALA A 85 -1.07 -14.89 0.82
N MET A 86 -1.21 -14.20 -0.33
CA MET A 86 -1.68 -12.82 -0.34
C MET A 86 -3.18 -12.72 -0.09
N ALA A 87 -3.99 -13.62 -0.61
CA ALA A 87 -5.42 -13.70 -0.30
C ALA A 87 -5.64 -13.82 1.22
N LYS A 88 -4.98 -14.78 1.86
CA LYS A 88 -5.04 -14.94 3.32
C LYS A 88 -4.61 -13.68 4.07
N ARG A 89 -3.49 -13.08 3.67
CA ARG A 89 -2.94 -11.88 4.33
C ARG A 89 -3.85 -10.66 4.13
N THR A 90 -4.48 -10.54 2.96
CA THR A 90 -5.46 -9.49 2.69
C THR A 90 -6.73 -9.67 3.53
N ALA A 91 -7.24 -10.90 3.68
CA ALA A 91 -8.35 -11.17 4.58
C ALA A 91 -8.03 -10.81 6.04
N GLU A 92 -6.83 -11.14 6.53
CA GLU A 92 -6.35 -10.76 7.88
C GLU A 92 -6.27 -9.23 8.05
N LEU A 93 -5.73 -8.52 7.05
CA LEU A 93 -5.70 -7.06 7.04
C LEU A 93 -7.11 -6.47 7.12
N CYS A 94 -8.00 -6.95 6.27
CA CYS A 94 -9.39 -6.50 6.22
C CYS A 94 -10.12 -6.79 7.54
N ARG A 95 -9.87 -7.93 8.18
CA ARG A 95 -10.42 -8.25 9.50
C ARG A 95 -9.99 -7.23 10.56
N ILE A 96 -8.71 -6.87 10.61
CA ILE A 96 -8.22 -5.82 11.53
C ILE A 96 -8.91 -4.48 11.25
N VAL A 97 -9.04 -4.09 9.98
CA VAL A 97 -9.74 -2.85 9.59
C VAL A 97 -11.20 -2.88 10.04
N ALA A 98 -11.89 -4.00 9.83
CA ALA A 98 -13.29 -4.14 10.21
C ALA A 98 -13.48 -4.09 11.74
N GLU A 99 -12.70 -4.87 12.49
CA GLU A 99 -12.85 -5.04 13.93
C GLU A 99 -12.32 -3.86 14.74
N GLN A 100 -11.15 -3.31 14.38
CA GLN A 100 -10.47 -2.31 15.20
C GLN A 100 -10.69 -0.87 14.71
N TYR A 101 -11.04 -0.69 13.43
CA TYR A 101 -11.20 0.64 12.81
C TYR A 101 -12.62 0.88 12.28
N GLY A 102 -13.59 0.05 12.68
CA GLY A 102 -15.00 0.21 12.32
C GLY A 102 -15.24 0.17 10.81
N ASN A 103 -14.56 -0.73 10.12
CA ASN A 103 -14.62 -0.92 8.65
C ASN A 103 -14.14 0.30 7.82
N ARG A 104 -13.30 1.16 8.41
CA ARG A 104 -12.81 2.40 7.82
C ARG A 104 -11.28 2.47 7.88
N ALA A 105 -10.62 2.10 6.79
CA ALA A 105 -9.16 2.02 6.73
C ALA A 105 -8.47 3.36 7.03
N GLU A 106 -9.06 4.48 6.63
CA GLU A 106 -8.53 5.83 6.90
C GLU A 106 -8.39 6.13 8.39
N ARG A 107 -9.16 5.48 9.27
CA ARG A 107 -9.04 5.68 10.73
C ARG A 107 -7.68 5.27 11.29
N ILE A 108 -6.97 4.37 10.60
CA ILE A 108 -5.60 4.00 10.98
C ILE A 108 -4.73 5.26 11.10
N TRP A 109 -4.85 6.19 10.14
CA TRP A 109 -4.01 7.41 10.10
C TRP A 109 -4.73 8.68 10.55
N THR A 110 -6.04 8.79 10.39
CA THR A 110 -6.76 9.99 10.82
C THR A 110 -6.97 10.06 12.33
N GLU A 111 -6.95 8.93 13.03
CA GLU A 111 -7.08 8.83 14.49
C GLU A 111 -5.73 8.61 15.19
N ALA A 112 -4.62 8.65 14.46
CA ALA A 112 -3.29 8.56 15.06
C ALA A 112 -2.94 9.87 15.77
N ALA A 113 -2.38 9.76 16.98
CA ALA A 113 -2.02 10.90 17.80
C ALA A 113 -0.82 11.68 17.22
N ASP A 114 0.14 10.97 16.65
CA ASP A 114 1.38 11.49 16.07
C ASP A 114 2.00 10.48 15.08
N GLY A 115 3.15 10.83 14.51
CA GLY A 115 3.87 9.99 13.58
C GLY A 115 4.31 8.65 14.16
N ASP A 116 4.74 8.62 15.41
CA ASP A 116 5.19 7.39 16.08
C ASP A 116 4.00 6.47 16.38
N ASP A 117 2.86 7.02 16.76
CA ASP A 117 1.63 6.25 16.92
C ASP A 117 1.17 5.64 15.59
N LEU A 118 1.17 6.43 14.52
CA LEU A 118 0.85 5.92 13.19
C LEU A 118 1.83 4.83 12.74
N PHE A 119 3.12 5.02 12.96
CA PHE A 119 4.11 3.98 12.65
C PHE A 119 3.79 2.67 13.36
N ARG A 120 3.49 2.70 14.67
CA ARG A 120 3.13 1.50 15.45
C ARG A 120 1.86 0.83 14.91
N ARG A 121 0.82 1.60 14.57
CA ARG A 121 -0.42 1.08 13.98
C ARG A 121 -0.17 0.38 12.65
N LEU A 122 0.63 0.98 11.79
CA LEU A 122 0.99 0.39 10.49
C LEU A 122 1.85 -0.87 10.66
N ALA A 123 2.85 -0.84 11.54
CA ALA A 123 3.74 -1.98 11.79
C ALA A 123 3.03 -3.19 12.42
N ALA A 124 1.86 -2.99 13.02
CA ALA A 124 1.01 -4.07 13.54
C ALA A 124 0.17 -4.75 12.46
N LEU A 125 0.12 -4.20 11.24
CA LEU A 125 -0.71 -4.75 10.16
C LEU A 125 -0.01 -5.95 9.47
N PRO A 126 -0.78 -6.97 9.04
CA PRO A 126 -0.24 -8.11 8.32
C PRO A 126 0.48 -7.70 7.02
N GLY A 127 1.74 -8.08 6.90
CA GLY A 127 2.55 -7.75 5.72
C GLY A 127 3.22 -6.37 5.74
N PHE A 128 3.09 -5.63 6.85
CA PHE A 128 3.78 -4.37 7.05
C PHE A 128 4.97 -4.56 7.99
N GLY A 129 6.18 -4.70 7.42
CA GLY A 129 7.42 -4.60 8.18
C GLY A 129 7.80 -3.13 8.44
N PRO A 130 8.88 -2.88 9.21
CA PRO A 130 9.28 -1.52 9.57
C PRO A 130 9.47 -0.58 8.37
N ASP A 131 10.14 -1.02 7.32
CA ASP A 131 10.41 -0.18 6.14
C ASP A 131 9.13 0.11 5.37
N LYS A 132 8.26 -0.90 5.16
CA LYS A 132 6.97 -0.71 4.48
C LYS A 132 6.08 0.26 5.26
N SER A 133 6.06 0.17 6.58
CA SER A 133 5.31 1.10 7.44
C SER A 133 5.83 2.53 7.31
N ARG A 134 7.15 2.74 7.29
CA ARG A 134 7.76 4.05 7.05
C ARG A 134 7.47 4.59 5.65
N ILE A 135 7.55 3.74 4.63
CA ILE A 135 7.23 4.13 3.24
C ILE A 135 5.76 4.54 3.12
N PHE A 136 4.84 3.79 3.71
CA PHE A 136 3.41 4.13 3.65
C PHE A 136 3.10 5.41 4.43
N LEU A 137 3.72 5.60 5.59
CA LEU A 137 3.62 6.83 6.36
C LEU A 137 4.18 8.03 5.57
N ALA A 138 5.31 7.86 4.89
CA ALA A 138 5.87 8.88 4.00
C ALA A 138 4.93 9.19 2.81
N LEU A 139 4.32 8.17 2.21
CA LEU A 139 3.33 8.33 1.13
C LEU A 139 2.14 9.19 1.59
N LEU A 140 1.58 8.87 2.75
CA LEU A 140 0.47 9.64 3.32
C LEU A 140 0.89 11.08 3.64
N GLY A 141 2.10 11.29 4.15
CA GLY A 141 2.63 12.62 4.48
C GLY A 141 2.98 13.48 3.27
N LYS A 142 3.55 12.89 2.23
CA LYS A 142 3.99 13.59 1.01
C LYS A 142 2.83 13.84 0.05
N GLN A 143 1.97 12.85 -0.17
CA GLN A 143 0.94 12.86 -1.20
C GLN A 143 -0.48 12.73 -0.63
N GLY A 144 -0.65 12.03 0.49
CA GLY A 144 -1.94 11.75 1.11
C GLY A 144 -2.52 12.87 1.97
N GLY A 145 -1.91 14.04 2.01
CA GLY A 145 -2.42 15.18 2.78
C GLY A 145 -2.35 15.01 4.30
N LEU A 146 -1.65 14.01 4.80
CA LEU A 146 -1.49 13.79 6.25
C LEU A 146 -0.77 14.97 6.92
N ARG A 147 -1.30 15.46 8.04
CA ARG A 147 -0.81 16.65 8.77
C ARG A 147 -0.63 16.39 10.27
N ILE A 148 -0.19 15.21 10.65
CA ILE A 148 0.10 14.89 12.06
C ILE A 148 1.54 15.25 12.42
N LYS A 149 1.75 15.58 13.70
CA LYS A 149 3.08 15.94 14.23
C LYS A 149 4.02 14.74 14.14
N GLY A 150 5.28 14.98 13.75
CA GLY A 150 6.33 13.96 13.77
C GLY A 150 6.27 12.93 12.64
N TRP A 151 5.39 13.10 11.64
CA TRP A 151 5.27 12.13 10.56
C TRP A 151 6.56 11.99 9.73
N ARG A 152 7.31 13.08 9.52
CA ARG A 152 8.59 13.03 8.78
C ARG A 152 9.65 12.24 9.53
N GLU A 153 9.79 12.51 10.81
CA GLU A 153 10.73 11.85 11.70
C GLU A 153 10.45 10.34 11.80
N ALA A 154 9.19 9.98 12.01
CA ALA A 154 8.74 8.58 12.10
C ALA A 154 8.88 7.80 10.78
N SER A 155 8.86 8.49 9.64
CA SER A 155 9.00 7.87 8.32
C SER A 155 10.41 7.89 7.74
N ARG A 156 11.41 8.37 8.49
CA ARG A 156 12.80 8.40 8.01
C ARG A 156 13.31 7.03 7.57
N PRO A 157 14.10 6.97 6.47
CA PRO A 157 14.57 8.09 5.63
C PRO A 157 13.56 8.52 4.55
N PHE A 158 12.45 7.83 4.36
CA PHE A 158 11.52 8.00 3.23
C PHE A 158 10.69 9.29 3.29
N GLY A 159 10.55 9.90 4.47
CA GLY A 159 9.82 11.15 4.68
C GLY A 159 10.59 12.42 4.31
N GLU A 160 11.89 12.32 4.04
CA GLU A 160 12.73 13.46 3.72
C GLU A 160 12.34 14.10 2.37
N PRO A 161 12.39 15.43 2.24
CA PRO A 161 12.09 16.10 0.98
C PRO A 161 13.19 15.85 -0.06
N GLY A 162 12.81 15.83 -1.34
CA GLY A 162 13.77 15.70 -2.45
C GLY A 162 14.40 14.31 -2.60
N THR A 163 13.86 13.28 -1.93
CA THR A 163 14.30 11.90 -2.10
C THR A 163 13.63 11.25 -3.31
N ALA A 164 14.24 10.17 -3.82
CA ALA A 164 13.69 9.30 -4.87
C ALA A 164 13.83 7.83 -4.45
N MET A 165 13.44 7.50 -3.22
CA MET A 165 13.77 6.22 -2.58
C MET A 165 12.63 5.19 -2.67
N SER A 166 11.38 5.65 -2.76
CA SER A 166 10.22 4.78 -2.61
C SER A 166 9.00 5.28 -3.40
N VAL A 167 7.90 4.53 -3.32
CA VAL A 167 6.60 4.92 -3.88
C VAL A 167 6.10 6.26 -3.35
N ALA A 168 6.53 6.69 -2.18
CA ALA A 168 6.18 7.98 -1.60
C ALA A 168 6.71 9.19 -2.40
N ASP A 169 7.67 8.96 -3.30
CA ASP A 169 8.33 9.98 -4.10
C ASP A 169 7.81 10.03 -5.56
N ILE A 170 6.89 9.14 -5.93
CA ILE A 170 6.39 9.02 -7.31
C ILE A 170 5.16 9.89 -7.49
N VAL A 171 5.30 10.95 -8.28
CA VAL A 171 4.23 11.90 -8.61
C VAL A 171 4.05 12.09 -10.12
N ASP A 172 4.99 11.57 -10.94
CA ASP A 172 5.01 11.64 -12.39
C ASP A 172 6.01 10.62 -12.98
N ASP A 173 6.15 10.60 -14.30
CA ASP A 173 7.06 9.69 -15.01
C ASP A 173 8.53 9.95 -14.68
N GLU A 174 8.94 11.18 -14.43
CA GLU A 174 10.31 11.55 -14.10
C GLU A 174 10.70 11.01 -12.73
N SER A 175 9.87 11.23 -11.72
CA SER A 175 10.06 10.70 -10.36
C SER A 175 9.98 9.17 -10.32
N LEU A 176 9.11 8.56 -11.14
CA LEU A 176 9.08 7.11 -11.31
C LEU A 176 10.40 6.56 -11.84
N ALA A 177 10.97 7.21 -12.88
CA ALA A 177 12.26 6.82 -13.43
C ALA A 177 13.39 6.96 -12.39
N ALA A 178 13.39 8.05 -11.62
CA ALA A 178 14.37 8.29 -10.55
C ALA A 178 14.28 7.21 -9.44
N VAL A 179 13.08 6.86 -8.99
CA VAL A 179 12.89 5.80 -7.99
C VAL A 179 13.32 4.43 -8.50
N ARG A 180 13.06 4.12 -9.77
CA ARG A 180 13.53 2.88 -10.40
C ARG A 180 15.05 2.81 -10.47
N ALA A 181 15.72 3.91 -10.84
CA ALA A 181 17.18 4.01 -10.87
C ALA A 181 17.76 3.77 -9.47
N PHE A 182 17.25 4.46 -8.45
CA PHE A 182 17.67 4.29 -7.06
C PHE A 182 17.52 2.84 -6.58
N LYS A 183 16.35 2.22 -6.80
CA LYS A 183 16.13 0.80 -6.41
C LYS A 183 17.09 -0.16 -7.10
N LYS A 184 17.44 0.11 -8.37
CA LYS A 184 18.44 -0.69 -9.13
C LYS A 184 19.82 -0.58 -8.52
N GLU A 185 20.26 0.63 -8.18
CA GLU A 185 21.55 0.90 -7.54
C GLU A 185 21.65 0.23 -6.17
N MET A 186 20.62 0.37 -5.33
CA MET A 186 20.56 -0.26 -4.01
C MET A 186 20.61 -1.78 -4.10
N LYS A 187 19.94 -2.38 -5.08
CA LYS A 187 20.00 -3.84 -5.31
C LYS A 187 21.40 -4.28 -5.73
N ALA A 188 22.08 -3.52 -6.59
CA ALA A 188 23.43 -3.80 -7.03
C ALA A 188 24.44 -3.68 -5.87
N ALA A 189 24.32 -2.65 -5.03
CA ALA A 189 25.16 -2.46 -3.84
C ALA A 189 25.02 -3.63 -2.85
N LYS A 190 23.78 -4.04 -2.50
CA LYS A 190 23.53 -5.19 -1.63
C LYS A 190 24.09 -6.50 -2.20
N ALA A 191 24.05 -6.69 -3.53
CA ALA A 191 24.60 -7.88 -4.16
C ALA A 191 26.14 -7.87 -4.15
N ALA A 192 26.78 -6.70 -4.14
CA ALA A 192 28.23 -6.56 -4.02
C ALA A 192 28.73 -6.81 -2.59
N GLU A 193 27.96 -6.39 -1.55
CA GLU A 193 28.29 -6.63 -0.15
C GLU A 193 28.13 -8.10 0.29
N ALA A 194 27.31 -8.87 -0.44
CA ALA A 194 27.04 -10.29 -0.14
C ALA A 194 28.05 -11.27 -0.76
N LYS A 195 29.08 -10.76 -1.48
CA LYS A 195 30.17 -11.55 -2.10
C LYS A 195 31.46 -11.45 -1.31
#